data_1045f1da28aa989fb333fb255a2aaf9b
#
_entry.id   1045f1da28aa989fb333fb255a2aaf9b
#
_cell.length_a   1.000
_cell.length_b   1.000
_cell.length_c   1.000
_cell.angle_alpha   90.00
_cell.angle_beta   90.00
_cell.angle_gamma   90.00
#
_symmetry.space_group_name_H-M   'P 1'
#
loop_
_entity.id
_entity.type
_entity.pdbx_description
1 polymer ?
#
loop_
_entity_poly.entity_id
_entity_poly.type
_entity_poly.pdbx_seq_one_letter_code
_entity_poly.pdbx_strand_id
1 'polypeptide(L)'
;MRYKHHHPAKTVTHCARKIMSVITAAAVGLSLSSAHALAQVDQRDLGAEIADEQQARNYAIEMVSTNFPASQAAAEEVLRGGQEELSAYAKSGMDEARTQDLRQIVVTISSLSEENVQNAAKQALDAGDIDSLSNFIDTGWQTAQTEDDRATAWKATQAPEGSVLKAAAEKALSTD
;
A
#
# COMPACT_ATOMS: atom_id res chain seq x y z
N MET A 1 5.36 -26.72 -36.71
CA MET A 1 4.55 -25.61 -36.14
C MET A 1 5.16 -25.18 -34.81
N ARG A 2 5.76 -24.00 -34.77
CA ARG A 2 6.43 -23.47 -33.56
C ARG A 2 5.52 -22.38 -32.95
N TYR A 3 4.95 -22.65 -31.79
CA TYR A 3 4.24 -21.64 -30.99
C TYR A 3 5.27 -20.76 -30.28
N LYS A 4 5.31 -19.47 -30.65
CA LYS A 4 6.00 -18.43 -29.89
C LYS A 4 5.07 -17.94 -28.78
N HIS A 5 5.41 -18.24 -27.52
CA HIS A 5 4.85 -17.56 -26.37
C HIS A 5 5.45 -16.16 -26.24
N HIS A 6 4.65 -15.14 -26.49
CA HIS A 6 4.95 -13.78 -26.07
C HIS A 6 4.51 -13.60 -24.61
N HIS A 7 5.47 -13.36 -23.74
CA HIS A 7 5.22 -12.79 -22.42
C HIS A 7 5.08 -11.27 -22.54
N PRO A 8 4.04 -10.64 -22.01
CA PRO A 8 4.08 -9.24 -21.63
C PRO A 8 4.38 -9.14 -20.12
N ALA A 9 5.66 -9.09 -19.77
CA ALA A 9 6.07 -8.52 -18.50
C ALA A 9 6.39 -7.04 -18.73
N LYS A 10 5.73 -6.17 -18.01
CA LYS A 10 6.04 -4.77 -17.67
C LYS A 10 4.78 -3.92 -17.72
N THR A 11 4.22 -3.62 -16.57
CA THR A 11 3.70 -2.29 -16.22
C THR A 11 2.93 -2.36 -14.90
N VAL A 12 3.65 -2.46 -13.79
CA VAL A 12 3.10 -2.08 -12.47
C VAL A 12 4.19 -1.29 -11.74
N THR A 13 4.59 -0.17 -12.28
CA THR A 13 5.51 0.74 -11.59
C THR A 13 5.32 2.14 -12.15
N HIS A 14 4.20 2.80 -11.86
CA HIS A 14 4.09 4.26 -12.12
C HIS A 14 2.79 4.89 -11.57
N CYS A 15 2.35 4.54 -10.37
CA CYS A 15 1.20 5.26 -9.78
C CYS A 15 1.45 5.89 -8.40
N ALA A 16 2.70 5.99 -7.95
CA ALA A 16 3.00 6.57 -6.63
C ALA A 16 3.84 7.86 -6.66
N ARG A 17 3.86 8.62 -7.75
CA ARG A 17 4.58 9.91 -7.77
C ARG A 17 4.00 10.84 -8.81
N LYS A 18 3.00 11.64 -8.45
CA LYS A 18 2.74 12.99 -8.96
C LYS A 18 1.38 13.50 -8.51
N ILE A 19 1.25 13.99 -7.30
CA ILE A 19 0.35 15.11 -7.02
C ILE A 19 1.09 16.03 -6.03
N MET A 20 1.99 16.82 -6.53
CA MET A 20 2.39 18.08 -5.95
C MET A 20 2.37 19.09 -7.08
N SER A 21 1.31 19.86 -7.16
CA SER A 21 1.28 21.03 -8.02
C SER A 21 0.71 22.22 -7.26
N VAL A 22 1.62 23.08 -6.93
CA VAL A 22 1.58 24.42 -6.40
C VAL A 22 0.49 25.25 -7.07
N ILE A 23 -0.39 25.84 -6.26
CA ILE A 23 -1.14 27.04 -6.66
C ILE A 23 -0.60 28.20 -5.84
N THR A 24 0.28 28.96 -6.46
CA THR A 24 0.70 30.29 -6.02
C THR A 24 -0.35 31.28 -6.46
N ALA A 25 -1.08 31.89 -5.54
CA ALA A 25 -1.87 33.07 -5.79
C ALA A 25 -1.33 34.24 -4.97
N ALA A 26 -0.96 35.27 -5.67
CA ALA A 26 -0.32 36.48 -5.19
C ALA A 26 -1.22 37.30 -4.25
N ALA A 27 -0.58 37.85 -3.21
CA ALA A 27 -1.16 38.81 -2.28
C ALA A 27 -1.28 40.20 -2.91
N VAL A 28 -2.43 40.82 -2.74
CA VAL A 28 -2.58 42.27 -2.76
C VAL A 28 -3.26 42.67 -1.43
N GLY A 29 -2.56 43.44 -0.65
CA GLY A 29 -2.99 43.88 0.66
C GLY A 29 -4.14 44.88 0.64
N LEU A 30 -4.84 44.95 1.74
CA LEU A 30 -5.25 46.19 2.44
C LEU A 30 -5.95 45.80 3.76
N SER A 31 -5.52 46.45 4.79
CA SER A 31 -5.96 46.37 6.18
C SER A 31 -7.41 46.78 6.38
N LEU A 32 -8.23 45.93 7.03
CA LEU A 32 -9.43 46.35 7.74
C LEU A 32 -9.86 45.26 8.77
N SER A 33 -9.79 45.65 10.03
CA SER A 33 -10.63 45.24 11.18
C SER A 33 -10.72 43.76 11.59
N SER A 34 -10.46 43.51 12.83
CA SER A 34 -10.47 42.25 13.60
C SER A 34 -11.72 41.36 13.46
N ALA A 35 -12.80 41.81 12.86
CA ALA A 35 -13.99 41.02 12.54
C ALA A 35 -13.84 40.19 11.25
N HIS A 36 -12.93 40.58 10.34
CA HIS A 36 -12.67 39.82 9.11
C HIS A 36 -11.73 38.63 9.32
N ALA A 37 -10.95 38.60 10.39
CA ALA A 37 -10.01 37.52 10.68
C ALA A 37 -10.76 36.20 11.09
N LEU A 38 -11.85 36.31 11.82
CA LEU A 38 -12.67 35.15 12.23
C LEU A 38 -13.46 34.55 11.05
N ALA A 39 -13.94 35.41 10.13
CA ALA A 39 -14.63 34.96 8.94
C ALA A 39 -13.70 34.32 7.89
N GLN A 40 -12.40 34.70 7.89
CA GLN A 40 -11.42 34.12 6.97
C GLN A 40 -10.88 32.76 7.44
N VAL A 41 -10.85 32.50 8.74
CA VAL A 41 -10.49 31.17 9.29
C VAL A 41 -11.56 30.16 8.90
N ASP A 42 -12.84 30.49 9.08
CA ASP A 42 -13.97 29.64 8.74
C ASP A 42 -14.05 29.31 7.25
N GLN A 43 -13.75 30.29 6.38
CA GLN A 43 -13.77 30.05 4.91
C GLN A 43 -12.58 29.20 4.41
N ARG A 44 -11.43 29.25 5.07
CA ARG A 44 -10.26 28.42 4.74
C ARG A 44 -10.49 26.98 5.15
N ASP A 45 -11.04 26.76 6.32
CA ASP A 45 -11.35 25.44 6.84
C ASP A 45 -12.45 24.76 6.00
N LEU A 46 -13.51 25.51 5.63
CA LEU A 46 -14.56 25.03 4.72
C LEU A 46 -14.01 24.71 3.31
N GLY A 47 -13.08 25.52 2.79
CA GLY A 47 -12.47 25.27 1.49
C GLY A 47 -11.59 24.01 1.48
N ALA A 48 -10.86 23.75 2.56
CA ALA A 48 -10.07 22.55 2.74
C ALA A 48 -10.97 21.31 2.89
N GLU A 49 -12.02 21.38 3.70
CA GLU A 49 -12.97 20.30 3.90
C GLU A 49 -13.69 19.92 2.59
N ILE A 50 -14.12 20.88 1.79
CA ILE A 50 -14.73 20.63 0.46
C ILE A 50 -13.73 19.97 -0.50
N ALA A 51 -12.45 20.38 -0.46
CA ALA A 51 -11.41 19.78 -1.29
C ALA A 51 -11.14 18.32 -0.90
N ASP A 52 -11.09 18.03 0.40
CA ASP A 52 -10.89 16.68 0.94
C ASP A 52 -12.06 15.76 0.58
N GLU A 53 -13.29 16.24 0.69
CA GLU A 53 -14.48 15.48 0.30
C GLU A 53 -14.55 15.22 -1.21
N GLN A 54 -14.17 16.18 -2.03
CA GLN A 54 -14.11 15.98 -3.47
C GLN A 54 -13.05 14.94 -3.84
N GLN A 55 -11.90 14.97 -3.18
CA GLN A 55 -10.86 13.97 -3.34
C GLN A 55 -11.33 12.58 -2.87
N ALA A 56 -11.98 12.51 -1.72
CA ALA A 56 -12.55 11.28 -1.18
C ALA A 56 -13.61 10.68 -2.13
N ARG A 57 -14.48 11.50 -2.71
CA ARG A 57 -15.45 11.04 -3.70
C ARG A 57 -14.78 10.49 -4.96
N ASN A 58 -13.77 11.16 -5.48
CA ASN A 58 -13.02 10.70 -6.64
C ASN A 58 -12.31 9.38 -6.36
N TYR A 59 -11.70 9.25 -5.19
CA TYR A 59 -11.08 8.00 -4.74
C TYR A 59 -12.10 6.87 -4.60
N ALA A 60 -13.28 7.14 -4.02
CA ALA A 60 -14.34 6.16 -3.92
C ALA A 60 -14.81 5.65 -5.29
N ILE A 61 -14.97 6.55 -6.28
CA ILE A 61 -15.33 6.16 -7.66
C ILE A 61 -14.29 5.23 -8.27
N GLU A 62 -13.01 5.47 -8.01
CA GLU A 62 -11.93 4.62 -8.48
C GLU A 62 -11.94 3.25 -7.79
N MET A 63 -12.15 3.22 -6.48
CA MET A 63 -12.13 1.99 -5.67
C MET A 63 -13.26 1.01 -5.99
N VAL A 64 -14.42 1.47 -6.43
CA VAL A 64 -15.54 0.59 -6.84
C VAL A 64 -15.13 -0.44 -7.92
N SER A 65 -14.13 -0.10 -8.74
CA SER A 65 -13.67 -0.95 -9.84
C SER A 65 -12.43 -1.79 -9.51
N THR A 66 -11.97 -1.77 -8.27
CA THR A 66 -10.76 -2.49 -7.84
C THR A 66 -11.07 -3.87 -7.27
N ASN A 67 -10.01 -4.69 -7.10
CA ASN A 67 -10.09 -5.98 -6.42
C ASN A 67 -9.71 -5.88 -4.92
N PHE A 68 -9.98 -4.74 -4.29
CA PHE A 68 -9.76 -4.48 -2.87
C PHE A 68 -11.10 -4.47 -2.15
N PRO A 69 -11.52 -5.60 -1.54
CA PRO A 69 -12.91 -5.80 -1.12
C PRO A 69 -13.35 -4.83 -0.01
N ALA A 70 -12.47 -4.47 0.93
CA ALA A 70 -12.82 -3.51 1.98
C ALA A 70 -12.92 -2.09 1.42
N SER A 71 -11.97 -1.67 0.59
CA SER A 71 -11.99 -0.37 -0.08
C SER A 71 -13.18 -0.25 -1.03
N GLN A 72 -13.51 -1.32 -1.77
CA GLN A 72 -14.69 -1.36 -2.63
C GLN A 72 -15.98 -1.22 -1.84
N ALA A 73 -16.15 -1.98 -0.76
CA ALA A 73 -17.36 -1.92 0.06
C ALA A 73 -17.56 -0.54 0.70
N ALA A 74 -16.50 0.04 1.26
CA ALA A 74 -16.51 1.38 1.83
C ALA A 74 -16.83 2.46 0.76
N ALA A 75 -16.26 2.33 -0.43
CA ALA A 75 -16.52 3.22 -1.56
C ALA A 75 -17.99 3.14 -2.02
N GLU A 76 -18.53 1.94 -2.14
CA GLU A 76 -19.94 1.75 -2.50
C GLU A 76 -20.89 2.31 -1.46
N GLU A 77 -20.57 2.19 -0.18
CA GLU A 77 -21.37 2.73 0.93
C GLU A 77 -21.39 4.25 0.89
N VAL A 78 -20.21 4.89 0.81
CA VAL A 78 -20.12 6.36 0.80
C VAL A 78 -20.75 6.99 -0.44
N LEU A 79 -20.69 6.33 -1.60
CA LEU A 79 -21.32 6.84 -2.82
C LEU A 79 -22.85 6.76 -2.81
N ARG A 80 -23.44 5.89 -1.97
CA ARG A 80 -24.90 5.84 -1.71
C ARG A 80 -25.32 6.78 -0.61
N GLY A 81 -24.38 7.19 0.26
CA GLY A 81 -24.61 8.06 1.42
C GLY A 81 -24.69 9.54 1.05
N GLY A 82 -24.82 10.37 2.07
CA GLY A 82 -24.87 11.82 1.98
C GLY A 82 -23.52 12.48 2.30
N GLN A 83 -23.63 13.76 2.66
CA GLN A 83 -22.45 14.58 2.97
C GLN A 83 -21.73 14.13 4.25
N GLU A 84 -22.48 13.65 5.25
CA GLU A 84 -21.92 13.21 6.52
C GLU A 84 -21.05 11.95 6.33
N GLU A 85 -21.55 10.98 5.58
CA GLU A 85 -20.81 9.75 5.24
C GLU A 85 -19.57 10.06 4.41
N LEU A 86 -19.65 11.01 3.47
CA LEU A 86 -18.51 11.43 2.67
C LEU A 86 -17.43 12.11 3.52
N SER A 87 -17.82 12.97 4.44
CA SER A 87 -16.90 13.63 5.38
C SER A 87 -16.22 12.62 6.31
N ALA A 88 -16.96 11.65 6.84
CA ALA A 88 -16.41 10.57 7.66
C ALA A 88 -15.42 9.71 6.87
N TYR A 89 -15.78 9.36 5.64
CA TYR A 89 -14.90 8.60 4.74
C TYR A 89 -13.61 9.35 4.40
N ALA A 90 -13.70 10.66 4.13
CA ALA A 90 -12.54 11.52 3.89
C ALA A 90 -11.59 11.59 5.10
N LYS A 91 -12.14 11.61 6.33
CA LYS A 91 -11.36 11.75 7.56
C LYS A 91 -10.60 10.48 7.96
N SER A 92 -11.21 9.31 7.83
CA SER A 92 -10.60 8.04 8.25
C SER A 92 -11.02 6.81 7.43
N GLY A 93 -12.22 6.81 6.86
CA GLY A 93 -12.79 5.63 6.20
C GLY A 93 -11.96 5.08 5.05
N MET A 94 -11.29 5.94 4.28
CA MET A 94 -10.38 5.52 3.21
C MET A 94 -9.19 4.74 3.77
N ASP A 95 -8.55 5.26 4.80
CA ASP A 95 -7.36 4.65 5.40
C ASP A 95 -7.70 3.38 6.17
N GLU A 96 -8.85 3.34 6.84
CA GLU A 96 -9.36 2.16 7.52
C GLU A 96 -9.61 1.01 6.53
N ALA A 97 -10.33 1.28 5.44
CA ALA A 97 -10.61 0.30 4.41
C ALA A 97 -9.34 -0.20 3.71
N ARG A 98 -8.44 0.72 3.37
CA ARG A 98 -7.13 0.39 2.79
C ARG A 98 -6.29 -0.47 3.73
N THR A 99 -6.24 -0.12 5.01
CA THR A 99 -5.53 -0.90 6.03
C THR A 99 -6.08 -2.32 6.10
N GLN A 100 -7.39 -2.49 6.03
CA GLN A 100 -8.02 -3.81 6.04
C GLN A 100 -7.62 -4.66 4.82
N ASP A 101 -7.61 -4.07 3.63
CA ASP A 101 -7.19 -4.76 2.41
C ASP A 101 -5.70 -5.15 2.47
N LEU A 102 -4.82 -4.24 2.90
CA LEU A 102 -3.39 -4.52 3.07
C LEU A 102 -3.15 -5.65 4.09
N ARG A 103 -3.86 -5.64 5.21
CA ARG A 103 -3.81 -6.74 6.20
C ARG A 103 -4.18 -8.08 5.59
N GLN A 104 -5.23 -8.13 4.76
CA GLN A 104 -5.65 -9.35 4.09
C GLN A 104 -4.57 -9.88 3.14
N ILE A 105 -3.89 -8.98 2.40
CA ILE A 105 -2.77 -9.34 1.52
C ILE A 105 -1.61 -9.91 2.34
N VAL A 106 -1.20 -9.23 3.43
CA VAL A 106 -0.13 -9.70 4.32
C VAL A 106 -0.44 -11.07 4.90
N VAL A 107 -1.66 -11.29 5.38
CA VAL A 107 -2.11 -12.60 5.89
C VAL A 107 -2.03 -13.67 4.80
N THR A 108 -2.44 -13.33 3.57
CA THR A 108 -2.38 -14.27 2.45
C THR A 108 -0.95 -14.67 2.12
N ILE A 109 -0.03 -13.71 2.01
CA ILE A 109 1.40 -13.97 1.79
C ILE A 109 1.94 -14.85 2.92
N SER A 110 1.69 -14.48 4.17
CA SER A 110 2.15 -15.22 5.36
C SER A 110 1.69 -16.67 5.34
N SER A 111 0.44 -16.93 4.96
CA SER A 111 -0.14 -18.30 4.97
C SER A 111 0.48 -19.25 3.93
N LEU A 112 1.16 -18.71 2.92
CA LEU A 112 1.78 -19.46 1.84
C LEU A 112 3.32 -19.53 1.95
N SER A 113 3.88 -19.01 3.05
CA SER A 113 5.32 -18.76 3.17
C SER A 113 5.96 -19.54 4.32
N GLU A 114 7.29 -19.53 4.34
CA GLU A 114 8.10 -20.15 5.40
C GLU A 114 8.32 -19.18 6.59
N GLU A 115 9.15 -19.60 7.56
CA GLU A 115 9.23 -19.01 8.90
C GLU A 115 9.66 -17.54 8.91
N ASN A 116 10.67 -17.15 8.13
CA ASN A 116 11.14 -15.75 8.15
C ASN A 116 10.12 -14.81 7.53
N VAL A 117 9.46 -15.21 6.45
CA VAL A 117 8.36 -14.43 5.85
C VAL A 117 7.17 -14.34 6.82
N GLN A 118 6.81 -15.43 7.52
CA GLN A 118 5.75 -15.41 8.53
C GLN A 118 6.08 -14.44 9.68
N ASN A 119 7.33 -14.43 10.14
CA ASN A 119 7.79 -13.53 11.20
C ASN A 119 7.78 -12.07 10.75
N ALA A 120 8.22 -11.77 9.52
CA ALA A 120 8.17 -10.43 8.95
C ALA A 120 6.72 -9.96 8.75
N ALA A 121 5.84 -10.82 8.26
CA ALA A 121 4.40 -10.55 8.14
C ALA A 121 3.76 -10.25 9.50
N LYS A 122 4.10 -11.03 10.52
CA LYS A 122 3.62 -10.79 11.89
C LYS A 122 4.03 -9.42 12.41
N GLN A 123 5.27 -9.00 12.19
CA GLN A 123 5.75 -7.68 12.58
C GLN A 123 4.95 -6.57 11.91
N ALA A 124 4.69 -6.67 10.61
CA ALA A 124 3.89 -5.70 9.87
C ALA A 124 2.43 -5.66 10.37
N LEU A 125 1.83 -6.82 10.68
CA LEU A 125 0.47 -6.93 11.22
C LEU A 125 0.37 -6.37 12.65
N ASP A 126 1.39 -6.57 13.47
CA ASP A 126 1.45 -6.07 14.85
C ASP A 126 1.61 -4.53 14.87
N ALA A 127 2.40 -3.95 13.96
CA ALA A 127 2.49 -2.51 13.75
C ALA A 127 1.15 -1.93 13.27
N GLY A 128 0.56 -2.55 12.25
CA GLY A 128 -0.81 -2.35 11.84
C GLY A 128 -1.10 -1.06 11.07
N ASP A 129 -0.09 -0.23 10.83
CA ASP A 129 -0.20 0.99 10.03
C ASP A 129 0.02 0.71 8.54
N ILE A 130 -0.47 1.62 7.69
CA ILE A 130 -0.41 1.50 6.22
C ILE A 130 1.04 1.37 5.73
N ASP A 131 1.96 2.12 6.31
CA ASP A 131 3.36 2.16 5.87
C ASP A 131 4.06 0.83 6.16
N SER A 132 3.86 0.27 7.36
CA SER A 132 4.43 -1.02 7.75
C SER A 132 3.89 -2.18 6.89
N LEU A 133 2.57 -2.19 6.63
CA LEU A 133 1.93 -3.19 5.79
C LEU A 133 2.38 -3.07 4.33
N SER A 134 2.43 -1.84 3.79
CA SER A 134 2.89 -1.59 2.42
C SER A 134 4.36 -1.95 2.23
N ASN A 135 5.23 -1.59 3.18
CA ASN A 135 6.66 -1.94 3.16
C ASN A 135 6.89 -3.45 3.12
N PHE A 136 6.11 -4.20 3.91
CA PHE A 136 6.18 -5.67 3.85
C PHE A 136 5.78 -6.19 2.47
N ILE A 137 4.67 -5.69 1.89
CA ILE A 137 4.15 -6.12 0.58
C ILE A 137 5.13 -5.74 -0.55
N ASP A 138 5.74 -4.56 -0.48
CA ASP A 138 6.61 -4.06 -1.56
C ASP A 138 7.99 -4.74 -1.59
N THR A 139 8.59 -4.98 -0.43
CA THR A 139 9.98 -5.46 -0.32
C THR A 139 10.23 -6.44 0.83
N GLY A 140 9.50 -6.32 1.94
CA GLY A 140 9.80 -7.06 3.17
C GLY A 140 9.71 -8.57 3.02
N TRP A 141 8.67 -9.04 2.32
CA TRP A 141 8.48 -10.47 2.10
C TRP A 141 9.58 -11.08 1.21
N GLN A 142 10.08 -10.35 0.21
CA GLN A 142 11.16 -10.82 -0.67
C GLN A 142 12.48 -10.93 0.09
N THR A 143 12.78 -9.98 0.96
CA THR A 143 13.96 -10.01 1.82
C THR A 143 13.90 -11.21 2.76
N ALA A 144 12.76 -11.43 3.42
CA ALA A 144 12.57 -12.56 4.31
C ALA A 144 12.59 -13.92 3.57
N GLN A 145 12.05 -13.97 2.34
CA GLN A 145 12.12 -15.16 1.49
C GLN A 145 13.57 -15.54 1.14
N THR A 146 14.42 -14.55 0.89
CA THR A 146 15.85 -14.80 0.65
C THR A 146 16.52 -15.49 1.84
N GLU A 147 16.14 -15.12 3.07
CA GLU A 147 16.63 -15.78 4.29
C GLU A 147 16.10 -17.21 4.43
N ASP A 148 14.83 -17.45 4.07
CA ASP A 148 14.24 -18.80 4.05
C ASP A 148 14.95 -19.69 3.01
N ASP A 149 15.21 -19.15 1.82
CA ASP A 149 15.93 -19.85 0.75
C ASP A 149 17.38 -20.20 1.17
N ARG A 150 18.06 -19.26 1.86
CA ARG A 150 19.38 -19.51 2.43
C ARG A 150 19.36 -20.59 3.49
N ALA A 151 18.39 -20.57 4.39
CA ALA A 151 18.22 -21.59 5.43
C ALA A 151 17.98 -22.97 4.80
N THR A 152 17.19 -23.03 3.73
CA THR A 152 16.92 -24.25 2.98
C THR A 152 18.18 -24.75 2.25
N ALA A 153 18.92 -23.87 1.59
CA ALA A 153 20.21 -24.20 0.98
C ALA A 153 21.20 -24.70 2.03
N TRP A 154 21.29 -24.04 3.18
CA TRP A 154 22.16 -24.49 4.29
C TRP A 154 21.80 -25.90 4.75
N LYS A 155 20.53 -26.22 4.97
CA LYS A 155 20.09 -27.58 5.30
C LYS A 155 20.52 -28.60 4.25
N ALA A 156 20.43 -28.23 2.97
CA ALA A 156 20.81 -29.10 1.86
C ALA A 156 22.35 -29.37 1.79
N THR A 157 23.21 -28.51 2.34
CA THR A 157 24.66 -28.81 2.46
C THR A 157 24.95 -29.95 3.42
N GLN A 158 24.00 -30.34 4.29
CA GLN A 158 24.13 -31.47 5.19
C GLN A 158 23.84 -32.83 4.50
N ALA A 159 23.52 -32.83 3.22
CA ALA A 159 23.34 -34.05 2.44
C ALA A 159 24.66 -34.84 2.30
N PRO A 160 24.61 -36.17 2.02
CA PRO A 160 25.81 -37.00 1.91
C PRO A 160 26.84 -36.44 0.94
N GLU A 161 28.12 -36.65 1.25
CA GLU A 161 29.25 -36.28 0.38
C GLU A 161 29.08 -36.85 -1.03
N GLY A 162 29.38 -36.03 -2.05
CA GLY A 162 29.28 -36.41 -3.46
C GLY A 162 27.85 -36.39 -4.01
N SER A 163 26.84 -36.02 -3.20
CA SER A 163 25.48 -35.85 -3.70
C SER A 163 25.36 -34.59 -4.56
N VAL A 164 24.56 -34.65 -5.62
CA VAL A 164 24.22 -33.52 -6.47
C VAL A 164 23.55 -32.40 -5.67
N LEU A 165 22.73 -32.76 -4.68
CA LEU A 165 22.04 -31.80 -3.81
C LEU A 165 23.02 -30.97 -3.01
N LYS A 166 24.04 -31.59 -2.36
CA LYS A 166 25.07 -30.88 -1.60
C LYS A 166 25.86 -29.91 -2.49
N ALA A 167 26.34 -30.40 -3.63
CA ALA A 167 27.09 -29.55 -4.58
C ALA A 167 26.28 -28.36 -5.10
N ALA A 168 24.99 -28.56 -5.38
CA ALA A 168 24.09 -27.48 -5.78
C ALA A 168 23.88 -26.44 -4.68
N ALA A 169 23.68 -26.90 -3.44
CA ALA A 169 23.51 -26.04 -2.28
C ALA A 169 24.75 -25.19 -1.96
N GLU A 170 25.93 -25.81 -1.97
CA GLU A 170 27.21 -25.12 -1.78
C GLU A 170 27.43 -24.05 -2.87
N LYS A 171 27.10 -24.36 -4.13
CA LYS A 171 27.17 -23.41 -5.22
C LYS A 171 26.18 -22.24 -5.00
N ALA A 172 24.95 -22.50 -4.61
CA ALA A 172 23.95 -21.47 -4.36
C ALA A 172 24.42 -20.48 -3.27
N LEU A 173 24.96 -20.99 -2.16
CA LEU A 173 25.46 -20.18 -1.05
C LEU A 173 26.76 -19.43 -1.36
N SER A 174 27.48 -19.78 -2.42
CA SER A 174 28.72 -19.10 -2.83
C SER A 174 28.51 -17.96 -3.83
N THR A 175 27.26 -17.75 -4.28
CA THR A 175 26.95 -16.82 -5.39
C THR A 175 26.36 -15.50 -4.87
N ASP A 176 26.15 -15.36 -3.55
CA ASP A 176 25.64 -14.15 -2.88
C ASP A 176 26.74 -13.15 -2.46
#